data_c27167528ff3a73628997a466caa0511
#
_entry.id   c27167528ff3a73628997a466caa0511
#
_cell.length_a   1.000
_cell.length_b   1.000
_cell.length_c   1.000
_cell.angle_alpha   90.00
_cell.angle_beta   90.00
_cell.angle_gamma   90.00
#
_symmetry.space_group_name_H-M   'P 1'
#
loop_
_entity.id
_entity.type
_entity.pdbx_description
1 polymer ?
#
loop_
_entity_poly.entity_id
_entity_poly.type
_entity_poly.pdbx_seq_one_letter_code
_entity_poly.pdbx_strand_id
1 'polypeptide(L)'
;MKKILVIHNKYQVEGGEDIAVQNEINLLKQRFEIETLFFDNFIDNPLKQFFFFLINRNLNSTKQFEQKLKSFKPDIVYIHNTWFKASIGIFNVLKNKDYKVLIKLHNFRYNCTKSYLRKKHFNNKNYCDSCGLNKTDAKFFNKYFKDSYLKSFLAIRYGRKLYKLLSKDAFQILVLTEFHKKFLKKNNVTSKSEVFPNYLDSIETHKTKNENYLVYAGRISDEKGVEELILSFLSSDLENIKLKIIGEGPIYKKLKNKYVEDKIDFLGQLSNDE
;
A
#
# COMPACT_ATOMS: atom_id res chain seq x y z
N MET A 1 -26.05 17.30 -0.50
CA MET A 1 -24.91 16.55 -1.07
C MET A 1 -24.55 15.46 -0.07
N LYS A 2 -24.23 14.22 -0.50
CA LYS A 2 -23.81 13.17 0.43
C LYS A 2 -22.42 13.48 0.96
N LYS A 3 -22.19 13.14 2.24
CA LYS A 3 -20.95 13.40 2.98
C LYS A 3 -20.07 12.13 3.04
N ILE A 4 -18.81 12.24 2.63
CA ILE A 4 -17.85 11.14 2.69
C ILE A 4 -16.68 11.54 3.56
N LEU A 5 -16.39 10.74 4.58
CA LEU A 5 -15.18 10.87 5.38
C LEU A 5 -14.13 9.89 4.84
N VAL A 6 -13.05 10.42 4.27
CA VAL A 6 -11.93 9.63 3.76
C VAL A 6 -10.87 9.45 4.84
N ILE A 7 -10.48 8.20 5.10
CA ILE A 7 -9.45 7.84 6.08
C ILE A 7 -8.27 7.21 5.36
N HIS A 8 -7.10 7.74 5.63
CA HIS A 8 -5.85 7.20 5.08
C HIS A 8 -4.69 7.37 6.06
N ASN A 9 -3.81 6.39 6.08
CA ASN A 9 -2.57 6.45 6.82
C ASN A 9 -1.42 6.59 5.83
N LYS A 10 -0.86 7.80 5.75
CA LYS A 10 0.23 8.13 4.85
C LYS A 10 1.50 7.37 5.17
N TYR A 11 2.30 7.11 4.16
CA TYR A 11 3.65 6.59 4.34
C TYR A 11 4.60 7.70 4.81
N GLN A 12 5.77 7.32 5.36
CA GLN A 12 6.80 8.29 5.76
C GLN A 12 7.43 8.99 4.56
N VAL A 13 7.47 8.30 3.43
CA VAL A 13 7.86 8.84 2.12
C VAL A 13 6.65 8.65 1.22
N GLU A 14 6.20 9.72 0.60
CA GLU A 14 5.05 9.70 -0.29
C GLU A 14 5.21 8.63 -1.37
N GLY A 15 4.16 7.88 -1.61
CA GLY A 15 4.15 6.77 -2.56
C GLY A 15 2.92 6.79 -3.45
N GLY A 16 2.89 5.92 -4.44
CA GLY A 16 1.78 5.85 -5.41
C GLY A 16 0.41 5.61 -4.76
N GLU A 17 0.35 5.02 -3.56
CA GLU A 17 -0.90 4.88 -2.81
C GLU A 17 -1.41 6.24 -2.29
N ASP A 18 -0.50 7.09 -1.77
CA ASP A 18 -0.85 8.42 -1.27
C ASP A 18 -1.35 9.31 -2.41
N ILE A 19 -0.68 9.28 -3.56
CA ILE A 19 -1.07 10.01 -4.79
C ILE A 19 -2.43 9.52 -5.29
N ALA A 20 -2.66 8.20 -5.34
CA ALA A 20 -3.92 7.64 -5.79
C ALA A 20 -5.10 8.06 -4.89
N VAL A 21 -4.89 8.12 -3.57
CA VAL A 21 -5.90 8.60 -2.62
C VAL A 21 -6.20 10.07 -2.86
N GLN A 22 -5.19 10.91 -3.11
CA GLN A 22 -5.40 12.34 -3.37
C GLN A 22 -6.18 12.56 -4.68
N ASN A 23 -5.84 11.83 -5.74
CA ASN A 23 -6.56 11.91 -7.02
C ASN A 23 -8.03 11.49 -6.87
N GLU A 24 -8.31 10.43 -6.12
CA GLU A 24 -9.69 10.02 -5.83
C GLU A 24 -10.45 11.07 -5.03
N ILE A 25 -9.83 11.70 -4.04
CA ILE A 25 -10.45 12.78 -3.27
C ILE A 25 -10.83 13.94 -4.20
N ASN A 26 -9.93 14.32 -5.11
CA ASN A 26 -10.18 15.39 -6.08
C ASN A 26 -11.37 15.05 -6.99
N LEU A 27 -11.44 13.81 -7.50
CA LEU A 27 -12.58 13.33 -8.28
C LEU A 27 -13.89 13.35 -7.47
N LEU A 28 -13.87 12.83 -6.25
CA LEU A 28 -15.06 12.72 -5.40
C LEU A 28 -15.60 14.10 -4.97
N LYS A 29 -14.73 15.08 -4.75
CA LYS A 29 -15.12 16.46 -4.41
C LYS A 29 -16.01 17.13 -5.45
N GLN A 30 -16.00 16.65 -6.70
CA GLN A 30 -16.86 17.18 -7.76
C GLN A 30 -18.35 16.89 -7.50
N ARG A 31 -18.67 15.85 -6.70
CA ARG A 31 -20.06 15.39 -6.48
C ARG A 31 -20.45 15.17 -5.02
N PHE A 32 -19.49 15.20 -4.11
CA PHE A 32 -19.68 14.89 -2.69
C PHE A 32 -19.02 15.94 -1.80
N GLU A 33 -19.57 16.12 -0.62
CA GLU A 33 -18.91 16.87 0.45
C GLU A 33 -17.88 15.94 1.10
N ILE A 34 -16.59 16.28 0.98
CA ILE A 34 -15.49 15.42 1.42
C ILE A 34 -14.75 16.06 2.59
N GLU A 35 -14.64 15.33 3.68
CA GLU A 35 -13.64 15.58 4.71
C GLU A 35 -12.64 14.43 4.79
N THR A 36 -11.45 14.75 5.24
CA THR A 36 -10.34 13.79 5.36
C THR A 36 -9.89 13.65 6.80
N LEU A 37 -9.46 12.45 7.16
CA LEU A 37 -8.75 12.17 8.38
C LEU A 37 -7.49 11.37 8.03
N PHE A 38 -6.37 12.08 7.93
CA PHE A 38 -5.08 11.50 7.59
C PHE A 38 -4.26 11.30 8.85
N PHE A 39 -3.62 10.15 8.91
CA PHE A 39 -2.61 9.81 9.88
C PHE A 39 -1.28 9.65 9.15
N ASP A 40 -0.19 9.94 9.83
CA ASP A 40 1.18 9.65 9.37
C ASP A 40 1.80 8.50 10.17
N ASN A 41 2.90 7.95 9.68
CA ASN A 41 3.63 6.88 10.34
C ASN A 41 4.86 7.37 11.11
N PHE A 42 4.91 8.64 11.51
CA PHE A 42 5.94 9.14 12.40
C PHE A 42 5.68 8.68 13.83
N ILE A 43 6.72 8.19 14.49
CA ILE A 43 6.65 7.64 15.84
C ILE A 43 7.20 8.67 16.83
N ASP A 44 6.29 9.36 17.51
CA ASP A 44 6.66 10.36 18.52
C ASP A 44 7.15 9.70 19.82
N ASN A 45 6.50 8.60 20.21
CA ASN A 45 6.84 7.84 21.42
C ASN A 45 6.87 6.34 21.11
N PRO A 46 8.06 5.72 21.00
CA PRO A 46 8.20 4.30 20.64
C PRO A 46 7.54 3.33 21.61
N LEU A 47 7.58 3.60 22.93
CA LEU A 47 6.97 2.72 23.94
C LEU A 47 5.45 2.74 23.84
N LYS A 48 4.85 3.92 23.73
CA LYS A 48 3.42 4.11 23.55
C LYS A 48 2.95 3.47 22.23
N GLN A 49 3.70 3.67 21.15
CA GLN A 49 3.39 3.07 19.86
C GLN A 49 3.48 1.55 19.90
N PHE A 50 4.48 0.99 20.58
CA PHE A 50 4.61 -0.44 20.80
C PHE A 50 3.40 -1.03 21.55
N PHE A 51 2.97 -0.37 22.62
CA PHE A 51 1.76 -0.77 23.35
C PHE A 51 0.52 -0.75 22.46
N PHE A 52 0.33 0.31 21.66
CA PHE A 52 -0.77 0.39 20.70
C PHE A 52 -0.73 -0.73 19.65
N PHE A 53 0.48 -1.14 19.24
CA PHE A 53 0.64 -2.29 18.37
C PHE A 53 0.26 -3.61 19.05
N LEU A 54 0.63 -3.80 20.31
CA LEU A 54 0.25 -4.98 21.09
C LEU A 54 -1.27 -5.14 21.18
N ILE A 55 -1.99 -4.08 21.46
CA ILE A 55 -3.46 -4.13 21.54
C ILE A 55 -4.14 -3.99 20.16
N ASN A 56 -3.41 -3.70 19.09
CA ASN A 56 -3.91 -3.35 17.75
C ASN A 56 -4.94 -2.19 17.76
N ARG A 57 -4.77 -1.26 18.65
CA ARG A 57 -5.63 -0.09 18.80
C ARG A 57 -4.81 1.12 19.20
N ASN A 58 -4.78 2.14 18.36
CA ASN A 58 -4.23 3.42 18.73
C ASN A 58 -5.36 4.28 19.34
N LEU A 59 -5.27 4.53 20.63
CA LEU A 59 -6.32 5.24 21.36
C LEU A 59 -6.47 6.69 20.87
N ASN A 60 -5.35 7.35 20.54
CA ASN A 60 -5.38 8.72 20.04
C ASN A 60 -6.09 8.81 18.69
N SER A 61 -5.71 7.93 17.75
CA SER A 61 -6.34 7.88 16.43
C SER A 61 -7.83 7.49 16.52
N THR A 62 -8.17 6.59 17.43
CA THR A 62 -9.56 6.21 17.69
C THR A 62 -10.37 7.40 18.18
N LYS A 63 -9.83 8.17 19.13
CA LYS A 63 -10.48 9.39 19.67
C LYS A 63 -10.67 10.45 18.60
N GLN A 64 -9.64 10.74 17.82
CA GLN A 64 -9.71 11.69 16.68
C GLN A 64 -10.79 11.28 15.69
N PHE A 65 -10.85 9.99 15.37
CA PHE A 65 -11.85 9.45 14.47
C PHE A 65 -13.28 9.59 15.03
N GLU A 66 -13.50 9.27 16.30
CA GLU A 66 -14.79 9.47 16.96
C GLU A 66 -15.23 10.94 16.95
N GLN A 67 -14.31 11.87 17.23
CA GLN A 67 -14.58 13.30 17.18
C GLN A 67 -14.97 13.73 15.75
N LYS A 68 -14.24 13.26 14.74
CA LYS A 68 -14.51 13.58 13.34
C LYS A 68 -15.87 13.04 12.88
N LEU A 69 -16.22 11.81 13.27
CA LEU A 69 -17.55 11.25 13.00
C LEU A 69 -18.69 12.08 13.61
N LYS A 70 -18.49 12.56 14.84
CA LYS A 70 -19.51 13.40 15.55
C LYS A 70 -19.68 14.76 14.92
N SER A 71 -18.58 15.42 14.53
CA SER A 71 -18.61 16.76 13.94
C SER A 71 -19.10 16.77 12.50
N PHE A 72 -18.61 15.86 11.67
CA PHE A 72 -18.91 15.84 10.25
C PHE A 72 -20.19 15.09 9.90
N LYS A 73 -20.53 14.03 10.68
CA LYS A 73 -21.70 13.15 10.46
C LYS A 73 -21.75 12.61 9.03
N PRO A 74 -20.76 11.82 8.58
CA PRO A 74 -20.68 11.32 7.23
C PRO A 74 -21.78 10.30 6.93
N ASP A 75 -22.27 10.27 5.66
CA ASP A 75 -23.11 9.19 5.13
C ASP A 75 -22.28 7.93 4.83
N ILE A 76 -21.02 8.16 4.43
CA ILE A 76 -20.09 7.11 4.01
C ILE A 76 -18.74 7.33 4.70
N VAL A 77 -18.18 6.25 5.23
CA VAL A 77 -16.79 6.22 5.72
C VAL A 77 -15.95 5.42 4.72
N TYR A 78 -15.02 6.09 4.06
CA TYR A 78 -14.16 5.51 3.03
C TYR A 78 -12.74 5.33 3.54
N ILE A 79 -12.30 4.08 3.70
CA ILE A 79 -11.05 3.71 4.35
C ILE A 79 -10.08 3.13 3.31
N HIS A 80 -8.90 3.74 3.17
CA HIS A 80 -7.82 3.24 2.33
C HIS A 80 -6.81 2.42 3.13
N ASN A 81 -5.93 3.09 3.85
CA ASN A 81 -4.87 2.45 4.61
C ASN A 81 -5.02 2.70 6.11
N THR A 82 -4.83 1.66 6.90
CA THR A 82 -4.85 1.77 8.38
C THR A 82 -3.50 1.42 9.02
N TRP A 83 -2.50 1.11 8.20
CA TRP A 83 -1.18 0.71 8.65
C TRP A 83 -0.27 1.93 8.86
N PHE A 84 0.20 2.21 10.08
CA PHE A 84 -0.10 1.47 11.32
C PHE A 84 -0.74 2.39 12.37
N LYS A 85 -0.60 3.72 12.27
CA LYS A 85 -1.00 4.70 13.29
C LYS A 85 -2.54 4.84 13.38
N ALA A 86 -3.26 4.84 12.24
CA ALA A 86 -4.72 4.76 12.24
C ALA A 86 -5.21 3.51 12.99
N SER A 87 -4.54 2.41 12.81
CA SER A 87 -4.76 1.10 13.41
C SER A 87 -6.12 0.43 13.06
N ILE A 88 -6.20 -0.88 13.31
CA ILE A 88 -7.47 -1.62 13.17
C ILE A 88 -8.51 -1.16 14.22
N GLY A 89 -8.08 -0.44 15.26
CA GLY A 89 -8.98 0.09 16.29
C GLY A 89 -10.10 0.98 15.77
N ILE A 90 -9.90 1.69 14.65
CA ILE A 90 -10.95 2.52 14.03
C ILE A 90 -12.20 1.71 13.64
N PHE A 91 -12.04 0.47 13.22
CA PHE A 91 -13.18 -0.39 12.86
C PHE A 91 -14.05 -0.77 14.07
N ASN A 92 -13.50 -0.76 15.29
CA ASN A 92 -14.31 -0.99 16.50
C ASN A 92 -15.29 0.14 16.76
N VAL A 93 -14.94 1.38 16.33
CA VAL A 93 -15.83 2.55 16.46
C VAL A 93 -17.03 2.43 15.52
N LEU A 94 -16.86 1.73 14.41
CA LEU A 94 -17.90 1.56 13.37
C LEU A 94 -18.85 0.39 13.65
N LYS A 95 -18.46 -0.54 14.51
CA LYS A 95 -19.21 -1.82 14.71
C LYS A 95 -20.67 -1.68 15.09
N ASN A 96 -21.03 -0.65 15.84
CA ASN A 96 -22.38 -0.45 16.39
C ASN A 96 -23.05 0.80 15.83
N LYS A 97 -22.64 1.22 14.64
CA LYS A 97 -23.14 2.44 14.03
C LYS A 97 -23.55 2.18 12.59
N ASP A 98 -24.64 2.77 12.17
CA ASP A 98 -25.23 2.64 10.82
C ASP A 98 -24.47 3.46 9.76
N TYR A 99 -23.14 3.33 9.73
CA TYR A 99 -22.34 3.93 8.68
C TYR A 99 -22.16 2.98 7.51
N LYS A 100 -22.33 3.49 6.29
CA LYS A 100 -21.89 2.79 5.10
C LYS A 100 -20.36 2.83 5.02
N VAL A 101 -19.72 1.68 5.14
CA VAL A 101 -18.26 1.58 5.17
C VAL A 101 -17.74 0.97 3.88
N LEU A 102 -16.88 1.73 3.18
CA LEU A 102 -16.11 1.28 2.03
C LEU A 102 -14.66 1.10 2.44
N ILE A 103 -14.04 0.00 2.00
CA ILE A 103 -12.61 -0.26 2.24
C ILE A 103 -11.94 -0.47 0.88
N LYS A 104 -10.98 0.38 0.51
CA LYS A 104 -10.16 0.16 -0.68
C LYS A 104 -8.85 -0.51 -0.33
N LEU A 105 -8.58 -1.64 -0.95
CA LEU A 105 -7.37 -2.42 -0.75
C LEU A 105 -6.37 -2.14 -1.86
N HIS A 106 -5.24 -1.53 -1.50
CA HIS A 106 -4.14 -1.22 -2.42
C HIS A 106 -3.06 -2.31 -2.44
N ASN A 107 -3.09 -3.24 -1.48
CA ASN A 107 -2.07 -4.27 -1.30
C ASN A 107 -2.65 -5.53 -0.63
N PHE A 108 -1.83 -6.58 -0.53
CA PHE A 108 -2.22 -7.87 0.04
C PHE A 108 -1.78 -8.06 1.50
N ARG A 109 -1.57 -6.98 2.25
CA ARG A 109 -1.09 -7.05 3.65
C ARG A 109 -2.02 -7.82 4.57
N TYR A 110 -3.29 -7.90 4.27
CA TYR A 110 -4.26 -8.73 4.98
C TYR A 110 -4.00 -10.24 4.83
N ASN A 111 -3.33 -10.66 3.76
CA ASN A 111 -2.96 -12.05 3.50
C ASN A 111 -1.51 -12.34 3.89
N CYS A 112 -0.58 -11.59 3.32
CA CYS A 112 0.84 -11.74 3.63
C CYS A 112 1.54 -10.39 3.60
N THR A 113 2.24 -10.05 4.68
CA THR A 113 2.98 -8.79 4.80
C THR A 113 4.17 -8.69 3.85
N LYS A 114 4.64 -9.83 3.29
CA LYS A 114 5.74 -9.90 2.32
C LYS A 114 5.33 -10.54 0.98
N SER A 115 4.08 -10.39 0.58
CA SER A 115 3.57 -11.01 -0.66
C SER A 115 4.36 -10.64 -1.91
N TYR A 116 4.93 -9.45 -1.97
CA TYR A 116 5.78 -8.97 -3.07
C TYR A 116 7.14 -9.70 -3.17
N LEU A 117 7.61 -10.34 -2.09
CA LEU A 117 8.84 -11.13 -2.07
C LEU A 117 8.57 -12.64 -2.20
N ARG A 118 7.47 -13.03 -2.81
CA ARG A 118 6.95 -14.40 -2.80
C ARG A 118 8.00 -15.46 -3.11
N LYS A 119 8.79 -15.33 -4.18
CA LYS A 119 9.80 -16.31 -4.56
C LYS A 119 10.87 -16.49 -3.48
N LYS A 120 11.40 -15.39 -2.93
CA LYS A 120 12.44 -15.42 -1.88
C LYS A 120 11.89 -15.80 -0.51
N HIS A 121 10.63 -15.43 -0.23
CA HIS A 121 10.01 -15.64 1.07
C HIS A 121 9.38 -17.01 1.23
N PHE A 122 8.83 -17.56 0.18
CA PHE A 122 8.12 -18.84 0.17
C PHE A 122 8.96 -20.01 -0.32
N ASN A 123 10.25 -19.82 -0.60
CA ASN A 123 11.12 -20.83 -1.19
C ASN A 123 10.47 -21.51 -2.41
N ASN A 124 9.94 -20.71 -3.33
CA ASN A 124 9.22 -21.15 -4.53
C ASN A 124 7.89 -21.89 -4.30
N LYS A 125 7.42 -22.02 -3.08
CA LYS A 125 6.08 -22.56 -2.79
C LYS A 125 4.99 -21.57 -3.17
N ASN A 126 3.79 -22.08 -3.42
CA ASN A 126 2.64 -21.26 -3.76
C ASN A 126 2.03 -20.50 -2.57
N TYR A 127 2.39 -20.86 -1.35
CA TYR A 127 1.89 -20.28 -0.11
C TYR A 127 2.97 -20.28 0.98
N CYS A 128 2.79 -19.44 1.99
CA CYS A 128 3.69 -19.37 3.13
C CYS A 128 3.18 -20.24 4.27
N ASP A 129 3.92 -21.28 4.60
CA ASP A 129 3.63 -22.16 5.72
C ASP A 129 3.89 -21.50 7.09
N SER A 130 4.73 -20.45 7.11
CA SER A 130 5.23 -19.87 8.36
C SER A 130 4.34 -18.79 8.96
N CYS A 131 3.70 -17.95 8.15
CA CYS A 131 2.92 -16.81 8.65
C CYS A 131 1.63 -16.55 7.87
N GLY A 132 1.25 -17.42 6.95
CA GLY A 132 0.02 -17.30 6.17
C GLY A 132 -1.23 -17.22 7.05
N LEU A 133 -2.24 -16.50 6.60
CA LEU A 133 -3.47 -16.30 7.33
C LEU A 133 -4.32 -17.58 7.46
N ASN A 134 -4.15 -18.49 6.50
CA ASN A 134 -4.81 -19.80 6.45
C ASN A 134 -3.92 -20.91 7.00
N LYS A 135 -2.98 -20.56 7.86
CA LYS A 135 -2.01 -21.53 8.36
C LYS A 135 -2.63 -22.51 9.34
N THR A 136 -2.44 -23.80 9.06
CA THR A 136 -2.76 -24.93 9.96
C THR A 136 -1.57 -25.33 10.82
N ASP A 137 -0.33 -25.20 10.31
CA ASP A 137 0.88 -25.70 10.97
C ASP A 137 1.85 -24.57 11.32
N ALA A 138 1.84 -24.16 12.58
CA ALA A 138 2.70 -23.08 13.04
C ALA A 138 3.90 -23.60 13.82
N LYS A 139 4.99 -23.90 13.15
CA LYS A 139 6.25 -24.12 13.89
C LYS A 139 6.99 -22.79 14.12
N PHE A 140 7.39 -22.11 13.08
CA PHE A 140 8.06 -20.82 13.16
C PHE A 140 7.59 -19.93 11.99
N PHE A 141 7.56 -18.62 12.16
CA PHE A 141 7.26 -17.70 11.08
C PHE A 141 8.54 -17.04 10.53
N ASN A 142 8.59 -16.76 9.23
CA ASN A 142 9.66 -16.00 8.63
C ASN A 142 9.62 -14.54 9.08
N LYS A 143 10.80 -13.97 9.38
CA LYS A 143 10.89 -12.57 9.77
C LYS A 143 10.42 -11.63 8.66
N TYR A 144 9.44 -10.83 8.94
CA TYR A 144 9.10 -9.68 8.10
C TYR A 144 10.18 -8.59 8.22
N PHE A 145 10.54 -8.23 9.45
CA PHE A 145 11.68 -7.38 9.75
C PHE A 145 12.89 -8.27 10.01
N LYS A 146 13.99 -8.06 9.29
CA LYS A 146 15.21 -8.87 9.42
C LYS A 146 15.83 -8.78 10.82
N ASP A 147 15.70 -7.62 11.45
CA ASP A 147 16.27 -7.24 12.74
C ASP A 147 15.43 -7.68 13.95
N SER A 148 14.15 -8.04 13.77
CA SER A 148 13.26 -8.27 14.91
C SER A 148 12.15 -9.30 14.66
N TYR A 149 12.15 -10.37 15.46
CA TYR A 149 11.04 -11.32 15.51
C TYR A 149 9.77 -10.69 16.10
N LEU A 150 9.93 -9.85 17.12
CA LEU A 150 8.79 -9.21 17.78
C LEU A 150 8.04 -8.26 16.85
N LYS A 151 8.75 -7.37 16.16
CA LYS A 151 8.14 -6.49 15.13
C LYS A 151 7.47 -7.34 14.04
N SER A 152 8.09 -8.43 13.62
CA SER A 152 7.53 -9.34 12.61
C SER A 152 6.25 -10.01 13.08
N PHE A 153 6.23 -10.49 14.33
CA PHE A 153 5.04 -11.07 14.95
C PHE A 153 3.87 -10.07 15.01
N LEU A 154 4.15 -8.82 15.40
CA LEU A 154 3.12 -7.78 15.46
C LEU A 154 2.55 -7.46 14.08
N ALA A 155 3.39 -7.40 13.04
CA ALA A 155 2.94 -7.19 11.66
C ALA A 155 2.02 -8.32 11.17
N ILE A 156 2.38 -9.58 11.46
CA ILE A 156 1.58 -10.77 11.12
C ILE A 156 0.24 -10.76 11.88
N ARG A 157 0.28 -10.42 13.17
CA ARG A 157 -0.92 -10.31 13.98
C ARG A 157 -1.89 -9.24 13.45
N TYR A 158 -1.35 -8.10 13.01
CA TYR A 158 -2.13 -7.07 12.34
C TYR A 158 -2.80 -7.63 11.07
N GLY A 159 -2.03 -8.27 10.18
CA GLY A 159 -2.57 -8.85 8.94
C GLY A 159 -3.68 -9.87 9.20
N ARG A 160 -3.51 -10.76 10.17
CA ARG A 160 -4.53 -11.74 10.58
C ARG A 160 -5.81 -11.08 11.10
N LYS A 161 -5.68 -10.01 11.89
CA LYS A 161 -6.86 -9.27 12.38
C LYS A 161 -7.56 -8.53 11.25
N LEU A 162 -6.79 -7.92 10.33
CA LEU A 162 -7.36 -7.27 9.16
C LEU A 162 -8.11 -8.28 8.28
N TYR A 163 -7.52 -9.44 8.01
CA TYR A 163 -8.19 -10.51 7.27
C TYR A 163 -9.54 -10.92 7.91
N LYS A 164 -9.54 -11.20 9.21
CA LYS A 164 -10.78 -11.54 9.95
C LYS A 164 -11.83 -10.44 9.86
N LEU A 165 -11.41 -9.19 9.80
CA LEU A 165 -12.29 -8.05 9.66
C LEU A 165 -12.89 -7.95 8.25
N LEU A 166 -12.05 -8.14 7.22
CA LEU A 166 -12.48 -8.14 5.83
C LEU A 166 -13.40 -9.32 5.48
N SER A 167 -13.30 -10.43 6.22
CA SER A 167 -14.16 -11.61 6.05
C SER A 167 -15.56 -11.45 6.64
N LYS A 168 -15.89 -10.27 7.22
CA LYS A 168 -17.23 -9.97 7.72
C LYS A 168 -18.05 -9.26 6.66
N ASP A 169 -19.30 -9.63 6.52
CA ASP A 169 -20.20 -9.08 5.48
C ASP A 169 -20.62 -7.61 5.68
N ALA A 170 -20.13 -6.97 6.75
CA ALA A 170 -20.48 -5.61 7.12
C ALA A 170 -19.83 -4.51 6.23
N PHE A 171 -18.89 -4.87 5.34
CA PHE A 171 -18.13 -3.91 4.57
C PHE A 171 -18.24 -4.15 3.06
N GLN A 172 -18.23 -3.07 2.28
CA GLN A 172 -18.01 -3.14 0.85
C GLN A 172 -16.52 -2.92 0.57
N ILE A 173 -15.90 -3.86 -0.15
CA ILE A 173 -14.49 -3.82 -0.46
C ILE A 173 -14.28 -3.35 -1.90
N LEU A 174 -13.42 -2.37 -2.10
CA LEU A 174 -12.95 -1.93 -3.40
C LEU A 174 -11.53 -2.45 -3.63
N VAL A 175 -11.29 -2.98 -4.81
CA VAL A 175 -9.98 -3.52 -5.21
C VAL A 175 -9.53 -2.96 -6.54
N LEU A 176 -8.24 -2.97 -6.83
CA LEU A 176 -7.67 -2.33 -8.01
C LEU A 176 -7.89 -3.14 -9.30
N THR A 177 -8.00 -4.46 -9.21
CA THR A 177 -8.00 -5.36 -10.38
C THR A 177 -8.92 -6.55 -10.18
N GLU A 178 -9.35 -7.16 -11.28
CA GLU A 178 -10.08 -8.43 -11.26
C GLU A 178 -9.25 -9.58 -10.62
N PHE A 179 -7.94 -9.56 -10.78
CA PHE A 179 -7.06 -10.50 -10.10
C PHE A 179 -7.22 -10.40 -8.58
N HIS A 180 -7.22 -9.18 -8.03
CA HIS A 180 -7.38 -8.94 -6.59
C HIS A 180 -8.77 -9.39 -6.10
N LYS A 181 -9.83 -9.12 -6.88
CA LYS A 181 -11.20 -9.58 -6.59
C LYS A 181 -11.28 -11.12 -6.53
N LYS A 182 -10.74 -11.80 -7.55
CA LYS A 182 -10.65 -13.27 -7.59
C LYS A 182 -9.82 -13.82 -6.43
N PHE A 183 -8.74 -13.13 -6.06
CA PHE A 183 -7.88 -13.52 -4.94
C PHE A 183 -8.62 -13.45 -3.59
N LEU A 184 -9.42 -12.41 -3.35
CA LEU A 184 -10.28 -12.30 -2.16
C LEU A 184 -11.23 -13.48 -2.07
N LYS A 185 -11.95 -13.77 -3.16
CA LYS A 185 -12.89 -14.90 -3.24
C LYS A 185 -12.20 -16.23 -2.95
N LYS A 186 -11.03 -16.48 -3.54
CA LYS A 186 -10.24 -17.71 -3.32
C LYS A 186 -9.81 -17.87 -1.86
N ASN A 187 -9.62 -16.77 -1.14
CA ASN A 187 -9.22 -16.76 0.27
C ASN A 187 -10.41 -16.60 1.23
N ASN A 188 -11.61 -16.97 0.81
CA ASN A 188 -12.83 -16.96 1.66
C ASN A 188 -13.15 -15.59 2.28
N VAL A 189 -12.79 -14.50 1.60
CA VAL A 189 -13.30 -13.19 1.96
C VAL A 189 -14.64 -13.00 1.27
N THR A 190 -15.73 -13.17 2.04
CA THR A 190 -17.12 -13.21 1.55
C THR A 190 -17.72 -11.82 1.36
N SER A 191 -17.13 -10.81 1.94
CA SER A 191 -17.58 -9.42 1.80
C SER A 191 -17.73 -9.02 0.33
N LYS A 192 -18.77 -8.25 0.02
CA LYS A 192 -19.03 -7.74 -1.32
C LYS A 192 -17.81 -6.95 -1.82
N SER A 193 -17.25 -7.37 -2.95
CA SER A 193 -16.08 -6.72 -3.54
C SER A 193 -16.32 -6.28 -4.98
N GLU A 194 -15.87 -5.06 -5.28
CA GLU A 194 -15.96 -4.45 -6.63
C GLU A 194 -14.59 -3.96 -7.09
N VAL A 195 -14.37 -4.01 -8.40
CA VAL A 195 -13.15 -3.46 -9.00
C VAL A 195 -13.32 -1.96 -9.18
N PHE A 196 -12.41 -1.22 -8.55
CA PHE A 196 -12.33 0.22 -8.64
C PHE A 196 -10.86 0.62 -8.77
N PRO A 197 -10.35 0.74 -10.00
CA PRO A 197 -8.95 1.09 -10.29
C PRO A 197 -8.58 2.45 -9.69
N ASN A 198 -7.28 2.73 -9.62
CA ASN A 198 -6.83 4.07 -9.26
C ASN A 198 -7.21 5.05 -10.37
N TYR A 199 -7.70 6.21 -9.96
CA TYR A 199 -8.03 7.30 -10.85
C TYR A 199 -6.77 8.14 -11.12
N LEU A 200 -6.60 8.50 -12.38
CA LEU A 200 -5.66 9.53 -12.81
C LEU A 200 -6.49 10.67 -13.39
N ASP A 201 -6.16 11.89 -13.00
CA ASP A 201 -6.69 13.08 -13.66
C ASP A 201 -6.15 13.18 -15.10
N SER A 202 -6.65 14.09 -15.90
CA SER A 202 -6.25 14.22 -17.30
C SER A 202 -4.72 14.22 -17.44
N ILE A 203 -4.20 13.27 -18.20
CA ILE A 203 -2.79 13.28 -18.58
C ILE A 203 -2.65 14.27 -19.74
N GLU A 204 -1.97 15.37 -19.50
CA GLU A 204 -1.54 16.23 -20.62
C GLU A 204 -0.53 15.46 -21.45
N THR A 205 -0.94 15.06 -22.65
CA THR A 205 -0.03 14.42 -23.60
C THR A 205 0.77 15.50 -24.32
N HIS A 206 1.98 15.73 -23.90
CA HIS A 206 2.91 16.52 -24.69
C HIS A 206 3.43 15.67 -25.85
N LYS A 207 3.43 16.24 -27.07
CA LYS A 207 4.13 15.63 -28.20
C LYS A 207 5.62 15.67 -27.90
N THR A 208 6.17 14.59 -27.39
CA THR A 208 7.61 14.43 -27.21
C THR A 208 8.26 14.14 -28.56
N LYS A 209 9.45 14.70 -28.81
CA LYS A 209 10.32 14.22 -29.88
C LYS A 209 10.65 12.76 -29.60
N ASN A 210 10.65 11.93 -30.65
CA ASN A 210 11.14 10.56 -30.53
C ASN A 210 12.63 10.61 -30.15
N GLU A 211 12.92 10.46 -28.88
CA GLU A 211 14.27 10.30 -28.36
C GLU A 211 14.56 8.79 -28.16
N ASN A 212 15.78 8.40 -28.45
CA ASN A 212 16.19 6.99 -28.35
C ASN A 212 16.52 6.63 -26.90
N TYR A 213 15.48 6.46 -26.06
CA TYR A 213 15.67 5.95 -24.70
C TYR A 213 14.52 5.08 -24.23
N LEU A 214 14.83 4.18 -23.28
CA LEU A 214 13.89 3.50 -22.44
C LEU A 214 13.83 4.19 -21.10
N VAL A 215 12.66 4.27 -20.48
CA VAL A 215 12.51 4.88 -19.17
C VAL A 215 11.97 3.86 -18.16
N TYR A 216 12.57 3.83 -16.99
CA TYR A 216 12.00 3.26 -15.78
C TYR A 216 11.68 4.40 -14.82
N ALA A 217 10.43 4.48 -14.36
CA ALA A 217 10.02 5.43 -13.32
C ALA A 217 9.40 4.68 -12.12
N GLY A 218 9.97 4.87 -10.94
CA GLY A 218 9.44 4.27 -9.72
C GLY A 218 10.48 4.06 -8.64
N ARG A 219 10.01 3.47 -7.52
CA ARG A 219 10.88 3.18 -6.36
C ARG A 219 11.96 2.17 -6.72
N ILE A 220 13.21 2.50 -6.43
CA ILE A 220 14.37 1.66 -6.72
C ILE A 220 14.61 0.72 -5.55
N SER A 221 14.04 -0.47 -5.65
CA SER A 221 14.06 -1.50 -4.61
C SER A 221 14.07 -2.90 -5.24
N ASP A 222 14.58 -3.90 -4.49
CA ASP A 222 14.74 -5.29 -4.97
C ASP A 222 13.44 -5.86 -5.57
N GLU A 223 12.29 -5.56 -4.97
CA GLU A 223 10.99 -6.07 -5.42
C GLU A 223 10.50 -5.48 -6.74
N LYS A 224 11.10 -4.39 -7.20
CA LYS A 224 10.74 -3.74 -8.46
C LYS A 224 11.53 -4.26 -9.66
N GLY A 225 12.51 -5.12 -9.44
CA GLY A 225 13.27 -5.75 -10.52
C GLY A 225 14.15 -4.79 -11.30
N VAL A 226 14.60 -3.69 -10.68
CA VAL A 226 15.42 -2.67 -11.38
C VAL A 226 16.78 -3.23 -11.77
N GLU A 227 17.39 -4.06 -10.93
CA GLU A 227 18.66 -4.70 -11.26
C GLU A 227 18.50 -5.70 -12.42
N GLU A 228 17.41 -6.46 -12.42
CA GLU A 228 17.06 -7.35 -13.50
C GLU A 228 16.81 -6.61 -14.84
N LEU A 229 16.17 -5.43 -14.78
CA LEU A 229 15.98 -4.55 -15.94
C LEU A 229 17.34 -4.11 -16.50
N ILE A 230 18.24 -3.61 -15.63
CA ILE A 230 19.58 -3.15 -16.04
C ILE A 230 20.35 -4.28 -16.72
N LEU A 231 20.37 -5.46 -16.10
CA LEU A 231 21.07 -6.64 -16.67
C LEU A 231 20.48 -7.04 -18.03
N SER A 232 19.16 -7.05 -18.15
CA SER A 232 18.49 -7.36 -19.42
C SER A 232 18.78 -6.33 -20.51
N PHE A 233 18.82 -5.04 -20.11
CA PHE A 233 19.16 -3.95 -21.04
C PHE A 233 20.60 -4.06 -21.52
N LEU A 234 21.56 -4.30 -20.62
CA LEU A 234 22.99 -4.45 -20.97
C LEU A 234 23.27 -5.70 -21.83
N SER A 235 22.45 -6.75 -21.70
CA SER A 235 22.55 -7.96 -22.50
C SER A 235 21.80 -7.90 -23.83
N SER A 236 21.11 -6.79 -24.13
CA SER A 236 20.35 -6.62 -25.35
C SER A 236 21.19 -5.97 -26.46
N ASP A 237 20.85 -6.25 -27.72
CA ASP A 237 21.50 -5.64 -28.91
C ASP A 237 20.94 -4.26 -29.24
N LEU A 238 20.47 -3.51 -28.24
CA LEU A 238 19.93 -2.17 -28.42
C LEU A 238 21.08 -1.16 -28.58
N GLU A 239 21.42 -0.85 -29.83
CA GLU A 239 22.37 0.21 -30.16
C GLU A 239 21.69 1.58 -30.12
N ASN A 240 22.44 2.60 -29.72
CA ASN A 240 21.99 4.01 -29.68
C ASN A 240 20.74 4.28 -28.82
N ILE A 241 20.43 3.41 -27.86
CA ILE A 241 19.34 3.60 -26.89
C ILE A 241 19.95 3.77 -25.50
N LYS A 242 19.46 4.73 -24.73
CA LYS A 242 19.80 4.89 -23.31
C LYS A 242 18.72 4.35 -22.40
N LEU A 243 19.11 3.84 -21.22
CA LEU A 243 18.19 3.51 -20.14
C LEU A 243 18.20 4.62 -19.10
N LYS A 244 17.10 5.39 -19.00
CA LYS A 244 16.91 6.43 -17.98
C LYS A 244 16.16 5.82 -16.78
N ILE A 245 16.75 5.95 -15.59
CA ILE A 245 16.20 5.40 -14.34
C ILE A 245 15.81 6.56 -13.42
N ILE A 246 14.48 6.75 -13.27
CA ILE A 246 13.88 7.81 -12.45
C ILE A 246 13.36 7.23 -11.15
N GLY A 247 13.68 7.89 -10.05
CA GLY A 247 13.23 7.56 -8.71
C GLY A 247 14.38 7.28 -7.75
N GLU A 248 14.02 7.08 -6.50
CA GLU A 248 14.92 6.73 -5.41
C GLU A 248 14.46 5.48 -4.67
N GLY A 249 15.31 4.97 -3.77
CA GLY A 249 14.98 3.81 -2.96
C GLY A 249 16.17 3.15 -2.28
N PRO A 250 15.90 2.07 -1.52
CA PRO A 250 16.92 1.45 -0.67
C PRO A 250 18.17 0.95 -1.40
N ILE A 251 18.06 0.62 -2.69
CA ILE A 251 19.16 0.08 -3.49
C ILE A 251 19.68 1.06 -4.55
N TYR A 252 19.16 2.31 -4.59
CA TYR A 252 19.56 3.31 -5.59
C TYR A 252 21.07 3.53 -5.62
N LYS A 253 21.67 3.90 -4.48
CA LYS A 253 23.12 4.15 -4.39
C LYS A 253 23.95 2.93 -4.77
N LYS A 254 23.50 1.74 -4.36
CA LYS A 254 24.17 0.47 -4.70
C LYS A 254 24.18 0.25 -6.21
N LEU A 255 23.04 0.42 -6.88
CA LEU A 255 22.94 0.19 -8.33
C LEU A 255 23.69 1.26 -9.11
N LYS A 256 23.55 2.53 -8.74
CA LYS A 256 24.27 3.65 -9.38
C LYS A 256 25.78 3.46 -9.34
N ASN A 257 26.33 2.97 -8.20
CA ASN A 257 27.78 2.73 -8.08
C ASN A 257 28.23 1.43 -8.78
N LYS A 258 27.32 0.46 -8.94
CA LYS A 258 27.64 -0.83 -9.58
C LYS A 258 27.60 -0.75 -11.12
N TYR A 259 26.70 0.03 -11.66
CA TYR A 259 26.44 0.14 -13.10
C TYR A 259 26.78 1.55 -13.59
N VAL A 260 28.09 1.79 -13.73
CA VAL A 260 28.66 3.05 -14.28
C VAL A 260 28.87 2.82 -15.77
N GLU A 261 27.80 2.99 -16.54
CA GLU A 261 27.79 2.74 -17.99
C GLU A 261 27.23 3.96 -18.73
N ASP A 262 27.84 4.36 -19.83
CA ASP A 262 27.39 5.51 -20.62
C ASP A 262 25.95 5.39 -21.17
N LYS A 263 25.48 4.15 -21.27
CA LYS A 263 24.11 3.83 -21.71
C LYS A 263 23.06 3.93 -20.60
N ILE A 264 23.45 4.17 -19.33
CA ILE A 264 22.53 4.17 -18.18
C ILE A 264 22.60 5.49 -17.43
N ASP A 265 21.48 6.21 -17.39
CA ASP A 265 21.36 7.47 -16.69
C ASP A 265 20.51 7.29 -15.41
N PHE A 266 21.11 7.45 -14.22
CA PHE A 266 20.40 7.50 -12.95
C PHE A 266 20.03 8.93 -12.60
N LEU A 267 18.77 9.32 -12.85
CA LEU A 267 18.29 10.70 -12.75
C LEU A 267 17.83 11.08 -11.33
N GLY A 268 17.66 10.10 -10.42
CA GLY A 268 17.09 10.37 -9.10
C GLY A 268 15.59 10.62 -9.15
N GLN A 269 15.06 11.29 -8.14
CA GLN A 269 13.65 11.64 -8.09
C GLN A 269 13.46 12.94 -8.89
N LEU A 270 12.55 12.90 -9.86
CA LEU A 270 12.11 14.06 -10.65
C LEU A 270 10.74 14.52 -10.16
N SER A 271 10.42 15.79 -10.37
CA SER A 271 9.08 16.34 -10.21
C SER A 271 8.18 15.91 -11.38
N ASN A 272 6.88 16.14 -11.26
CA ASN A 272 5.93 15.81 -12.35
C ASN A 272 6.12 16.69 -13.61
N ASP A 273 6.82 17.81 -13.48
CA ASP A 273 7.04 18.78 -14.57
C ASP A 273 8.38 18.53 -15.30
N GLU A 274 9.23 17.66 -14.76
CA GLU A 274 10.51 17.20 -15.32
C GLU A 274 10.38 15.84 -15.99
#